data_e9a951160e7239721bf14a27c9e52795
#
_entry.id   e9a951160e7239721bf14a27c9e52795
#
_cell.length_a   1.000
_cell.length_b   1.000
_cell.length_c   1.000
_cell.angle_alpha   90.00
_cell.angle_beta   90.00
_cell.angle_gamma   90.00
#
_symmetry.space_group_name_H-M   'P 1'
#
loop_
_entity.id
_entity.type
_entity.pdbx_description
1 polymer ?
#
loop_
_entity_poly.entity_id
_entity_poly.type
_entity_poly.pdbx_seq_one_letter_code
_entity_poly.pdbx_strand_id
1 'polypeptide(L)'
;MNAHRQIVIIITLLVLTGVSMITYKHRVLGFPLFATDTETVWNIESRLEFQALGGPVKVRINLPDSVSGVEILHGSEVSSGYDSGVERDHGMDFYQWSRDDALPGQQAVFLRNEVFFREVPVVTQEKPPLPITPELNEVATQVQKDFSDANAKSGAKEKNLVLKILRELNNPASEHLGVLLRDARRRSEQLQLAIDLLAMEGIAARMVRGVLLEDRQNNRSALFMLKVWLDSQ
;
A
#
# COMPACT_ATOMS: atom_id res chain seq x y z
N MET A 1 58.64 -31.43 16.44
CA MET A 1 57.92 -30.19 16.05
C MET A 1 57.36 -29.60 17.32
N ASN A 2 57.73 -28.40 17.68
CA ASN A 2 57.46 -27.82 19.01
C ASN A 2 55.96 -27.61 19.20
N ALA A 3 55.37 -28.07 20.29
CA ALA A 3 53.96 -27.97 20.62
C ALA A 3 53.36 -26.55 20.40
N HIS A 4 54.12 -25.53 20.73
CA HIS A 4 53.74 -24.14 20.45
C HIS A 4 53.50 -23.85 18.96
N ARG A 5 54.29 -24.37 18.07
CA ARG A 5 54.15 -24.17 16.63
C ARG A 5 52.92 -24.85 16.10
N GLN A 6 52.55 -26.01 16.62
CA GLN A 6 51.32 -26.73 16.26
C GLN A 6 50.07 -25.94 16.72
N ILE A 7 50.10 -25.40 17.96
CA ILE A 7 49.00 -24.61 18.49
C ILE A 7 48.76 -23.34 17.66
N VAL A 8 49.87 -22.62 17.31
CA VAL A 8 49.75 -21.43 16.46
C VAL A 8 49.18 -21.74 15.10
N ILE A 9 49.59 -22.85 14.48
CA ILE A 9 49.05 -23.26 13.16
C ILE A 9 47.55 -23.54 13.25
N ILE A 10 47.11 -24.25 14.30
CA ILE A 10 45.69 -24.56 14.49
C ILE A 10 44.85 -23.30 14.70
N ILE A 11 45.32 -22.37 15.55
CA ILE A 11 44.64 -21.09 15.79
C ILE A 11 44.54 -20.27 14.50
N THR A 12 45.62 -20.17 13.74
CA THR A 12 45.64 -19.44 12.47
C THR A 12 44.66 -20.04 11.47
N LEU A 13 44.61 -21.37 11.34
CA LEU A 13 43.66 -22.07 10.46
C LEU A 13 42.21 -21.81 10.87
N LEU A 14 41.93 -21.81 12.18
CA LEU A 14 40.60 -21.55 12.72
C LEU A 14 40.13 -20.11 12.44
N VAL A 15 41.01 -19.14 12.62
CA VAL A 15 40.75 -17.72 12.33
C VAL A 15 40.49 -17.52 10.82
N LEU A 16 41.34 -18.10 9.96
CA LEU A 16 41.18 -18.00 8.51
C LEU A 16 39.84 -18.60 8.05
N THR A 17 39.45 -19.74 8.60
CA THR A 17 38.18 -20.37 8.31
C THR A 17 36.99 -19.48 8.75
N GLY A 18 37.10 -18.90 9.96
CA GLY A 18 36.05 -18.00 10.48
C GLY A 18 35.90 -16.75 9.63
N VAL A 19 36.98 -16.08 9.28
CA VAL A 19 36.99 -14.88 8.41
C VAL A 19 36.44 -15.22 7.01
N SER A 20 36.84 -16.36 6.44
CA SER A 20 36.34 -16.80 5.14
C SER A 20 34.81 -17.02 5.17
N MET A 21 34.29 -17.65 6.24
CA MET A 21 32.87 -17.91 6.39
C MET A 21 32.06 -16.63 6.59
N ILE A 22 32.58 -15.67 7.36
CA ILE A 22 31.94 -14.35 7.55
C ILE A 22 31.89 -13.61 6.23
N THR A 23 33.01 -13.58 5.49
CA THR A 23 33.09 -12.91 4.18
C THR A 23 32.13 -13.53 3.16
N TYR A 24 32.04 -14.84 3.15
CA TYR A 24 31.11 -15.56 2.28
C TYR A 24 29.65 -15.20 2.62
N LYS A 25 29.27 -15.27 3.90
CA LYS A 25 27.92 -14.90 4.34
C LYS A 25 27.55 -13.47 3.98
N HIS A 26 28.49 -12.53 4.19
CA HIS A 26 28.24 -11.12 3.89
C HIS A 26 28.12 -10.87 2.37
N ARG A 27 29.07 -11.35 1.55
CA ARG A 27 29.12 -11.02 0.12
C ARG A 27 28.19 -11.85 -0.75
N VAL A 28 27.94 -13.10 -0.39
CA VAL A 28 27.13 -14.03 -1.21
C VAL A 28 25.69 -14.13 -0.71
N LEU A 29 25.50 -14.14 0.61
CA LEU A 29 24.17 -14.29 1.20
C LEU A 29 23.56 -12.97 1.68
N GLY A 30 24.30 -11.82 1.56
CA GLY A 30 23.78 -10.51 1.94
C GLY A 30 23.55 -10.31 3.44
N PHE A 31 24.13 -11.17 4.30
CA PHE A 31 23.96 -11.01 5.75
C PHE A 31 24.70 -9.76 6.25
N PRO A 32 24.05 -8.88 7.05
CA PRO A 32 24.68 -7.72 7.64
C PRO A 32 25.77 -8.12 8.63
N LEU A 33 26.91 -7.41 8.61
CA LEU A 33 28.02 -7.65 9.53
C LEU A 33 27.80 -7.01 10.90
N PHE A 34 26.95 -6.00 10.98
CA PHE A 34 26.68 -5.26 12.20
C PHE A 34 25.18 -5.28 12.49
N ALA A 35 24.83 -5.32 13.77
CA ALA A 35 23.44 -5.29 14.24
C ALA A 35 22.71 -3.94 13.99
N THR A 36 23.40 -2.97 13.39
CA THR A 36 22.82 -1.67 12.99
C THR A 36 22.00 -1.74 11.71
N ASP A 37 22.17 -2.78 10.89
CA ASP A 37 21.37 -3.00 9.70
C ASP A 37 20.05 -3.72 10.09
N THR A 38 19.24 -3.04 10.92
CA THR A 38 17.91 -3.53 11.28
C THR A 38 16.90 -3.02 10.26
N GLU A 39 16.37 -3.92 9.46
CA GLU A 39 15.21 -3.60 8.62
C GLU A 39 13.95 -3.62 9.49
N THR A 40 13.12 -2.60 9.34
CA THR A 40 11.81 -2.59 10.01
C THR A 40 10.88 -3.52 9.26
N VAL A 41 10.44 -4.57 9.93
CA VAL A 41 9.50 -5.55 9.39
C VAL A 41 8.14 -5.35 10.04
N TRP A 42 7.13 -5.15 9.19
CA TRP A 42 5.75 -5.07 9.64
C TRP A 42 5.03 -6.39 9.36
N ASN A 43 4.45 -6.96 10.41
CA ASN A 43 3.57 -8.12 10.28
C ASN A 43 2.12 -7.63 10.16
N ILE A 44 1.51 -7.86 9.01
CA ILE A 44 0.12 -7.50 8.75
C ILE A 44 -0.70 -8.78 8.72
N GLU A 45 -1.57 -8.96 9.72
CA GLU A 45 -2.53 -10.04 9.76
C GLU A 45 -3.89 -9.54 9.28
N SER A 46 -4.39 -10.13 8.21
CA SER A 46 -5.71 -9.87 7.65
C SER A 46 -6.65 -10.99 8.05
N ARG A 47 -7.73 -10.66 8.74
CA ARG A 47 -8.81 -11.57 9.11
C ARG A 47 -10.07 -11.21 8.35
N LEU A 48 -10.60 -12.18 7.59
CA LEU A 48 -11.86 -12.03 6.87
C LEU A 48 -12.90 -12.93 7.53
N GLU A 49 -13.93 -12.32 8.08
CA GLU A 49 -15.08 -13.01 8.68
C GLU A 49 -16.26 -12.98 7.71
N PHE A 50 -16.93 -14.09 7.56
CA PHE A 50 -18.10 -14.21 6.69
C PHE A 50 -19.07 -15.29 7.21
N GLN A 51 -20.31 -15.18 6.76
CA GLN A 51 -21.36 -16.17 7.04
C GLN A 51 -21.44 -17.14 5.88
N ALA A 52 -21.01 -18.38 6.08
CA ALA A 52 -21.23 -19.45 5.12
C ALA A 52 -22.68 -19.94 5.18
N LEU A 53 -23.29 -20.15 4.01
CA LEU A 53 -24.68 -20.62 3.88
C LEU A 53 -24.79 -22.15 3.70
N GLY A 54 -23.64 -22.81 3.61
CA GLY A 54 -23.53 -24.22 3.21
C GLY A 54 -23.22 -24.36 1.73
N GLY A 55 -22.43 -25.41 1.37
CA GLY A 55 -21.99 -25.65 0.00
C GLY A 55 -20.71 -24.90 -0.39
N PRO A 56 -20.47 -24.63 -1.68
CA PRO A 56 -19.22 -24.06 -2.15
C PRO A 56 -19.04 -22.60 -1.67
N VAL A 57 -17.86 -22.32 -1.12
CA VAL A 57 -17.46 -20.98 -0.68
C VAL A 57 -16.16 -20.60 -1.37
N LYS A 58 -16.09 -19.37 -1.85
CA LYS A 58 -14.90 -18.76 -2.42
C LYS A 58 -14.72 -17.36 -1.81
N VAL A 59 -13.60 -17.14 -1.13
CA VAL A 59 -13.23 -15.86 -0.51
C VAL A 59 -11.97 -15.36 -1.16
N ARG A 60 -11.90 -14.07 -1.49
CA ARG A 60 -10.73 -13.43 -2.11
C ARG A 60 -10.35 -12.15 -1.39
N ILE A 61 -9.07 -11.89 -1.31
CA ILE A 61 -8.50 -10.60 -0.90
C ILE A 61 -7.50 -10.15 -1.96
N ASN A 62 -7.57 -8.88 -2.36
CA ASN A 62 -6.56 -8.32 -3.25
C ASN A 62 -5.22 -8.27 -2.53
N LEU A 63 -4.20 -8.76 -3.19
CA LEU A 63 -2.83 -8.54 -2.74
C LEU A 63 -2.41 -7.12 -3.13
N PRO A 64 -1.66 -6.43 -2.27
CA PRO A 64 -1.14 -5.12 -2.62
C PRO A 64 -0.14 -5.24 -3.77
N ASP A 65 -0.19 -4.29 -4.69
CA ASP A 65 0.80 -4.19 -5.75
C ASP A 65 2.19 -3.92 -5.15
N SER A 66 3.22 -4.48 -5.79
CA SER A 66 4.59 -4.18 -5.43
C SER A 66 4.88 -2.70 -5.71
N VAL A 67 5.28 -1.97 -4.67
CA VAL A 67 5.67 -0.56 -4.76
C VAL A 67 7.18 -0.46 -4.60
N SER A 68 7.83 0.41 -5.36
CA SER A 68 9.27 0.65 -5.21
C SER A 68 9.62 0.98 -3.75
N GLY A 69 10.60 0.29 -3.19
CA GLY A 69 11.01 0.43 -1.79
C GLY A 69 10.17 -0.34 -0.78
N VAL A 70 9.16 -1.09 -1.22
CA VAL A 70 8.34 -1.95 -0.37
C VAL A 70 8.38 -3.37 -0.91
N GLU A 71 8.90 -4.29 -0.13
CA GLU A 71 8.88 -5.72 -0.42
C GLU A 71 7.84 -6.40 0.47
N ILE A 72 6.95 -7.16 -0.14
CA ILE A 72 5.90 -7.88 0.57
C ILE A 72 6.17 -9.37 0.41
N LEU A 73 6.48 -10.02 1.52
CA LEU A 73 6.55 -11.47 1.58
C LEU A 73 5.19 -12.01 2.03
N HIS A 74 4.59 -12.83 1.21
CA HIS A 74 3.38 -13.54 1.57
C HIS A 74 3.76 -14.63 2.57
N GLY A 75 3.30 -14.43 3.81
CA GLY A 75 3.59 -15.34 4.92
C GLY A 75 2.67 -16.55 4.95
N SER A 76 2.65 -17.20 6.10
CA SER A 76 1.82 -18.38 6.34
C SER A 76 0.34 -18.00 6.44
N GLU A 77 -0.49 -18.84 5.86
CA GLU A 77 -1.93 -18.82 6.05
C GLU A 77 -2.32 -19.80 7.17
N VAL A 78 -3.38 -19.46 7.87
CA VAL A 78 -4.04 -20.37 8.80
C VAL A 78 -5.54 -20.34 8.48
N SER A 79 -5.97 -21.25 7.65
CA SER A 79 -7.39 -21.42 7.34
C SER A 79 -7.71 -22.90 7.32
N SER A 80 -8.23 -23.39 8.44
CA SER A 80 -8.55 -24.80 8.60
C SER A 80 -9.63 -25.24 7.61
N GLY A 81 -9.25 -26.15 6.71
CA GLY A 81 -10.18 -26.82 5.79
C GLY A 81 -10.54 -26.02 4.54
N TYR A 82 -9.80 -24.98 4.20
CA TYR A 82 -9.87 -24.29 2.93
C TYR A 82 -8.62 -24.57 2.09
N ASP A 83 -8.80 -24.81 0.83
CA ASP A 83 -7.72 -24.77 -0.17
C ASP A 83 -7.44 -23.30 -0.48
N SER A 84 -6.15 -22.96 -0.63
CA SER A 84 -5.77 -21.59 -0.78
C SER A 84 -4.58 -21.40 -1.71
N GLY A 85 -4.48 -20.22 -2.30
CA GLY A 85 -3.41 -19.88 -3.22
C GLY A 85 -3.53 -18.49 -3.78
N VAL A 86 -2.48 -18.06 -4.50
CA VAL A 86 -2.48 -16.81 -5.24
C VAL A 86 -3.06 -17.05 -6.63
N GLU A 87 -4.05 -16.28 -7.01
CA GLU A 87 -4.62 -16.25 -8.35
C GLU A 87 -4.43 -14.87 -8.97
N ARG A 88 -4.20 -14.83 -10.29
CA ARG A 88 -4.16 -13.59 -11.06
C ARG A 88 -5.41 -13.48 -11.92
N ASP A 89 -6.13 -12.38 -11.76
CA ASP A 89 -7.32 -12.09 -12.53
C ASP A 89 -7.31 -10.61 -12.98
N HIS A 90 -7.53 -10.36 -14.27
CA HIS A 90 -7.50 -9.01 -14.87
C HIS A 90 -6.26 -8.17 -14.51
N GLY A 91 -5.08 -8.82 -14.36
CA GLY A 91 -3.82 -8.15 -14.05
C GLY A 91 -3.62 -7.81 -12.56
N MET A 92 -4.55 -8.19 -11.70
CA MET A 92 -4.44 -8.06 -10.24
C MET A 92 -4.17 -9.42 -9.60
N ASP A 93 -3.34 -9.43 -8.58
CA ASP A 93 -3.07 -10.62 -7.78
C ASP A 93 -4.03 -10.69 -6.59
N PHE A 94 -4.63 -11.85 -6.40
CA PHE A 94 -5.57 -12.15 -5.31
C PHE A 94 -5.06 -13.33 -4.52
N TYR A 95 -5.19 -13.26 -3.22
CA TYR A 95 -5.13 -14.46 -2.38
C TYR A 95 -6.56 -15.01 -2.26
N GLN A 96 -6.73 -16.30 -2.59
CA GLN A 96 -8.03 -16.95 -2.64
C GLN A 96 -8.08 -18.13 -1.70
N TRP A 97 -9.20 -18.28 -1.01
CA TRP A 97 -9.57 -19.50 -0.27
C TRP A 97 -10.81 -20.09 -0.91
N SER A 98 -10.82 -21.39 -1.06
CA SER A 98 -11.97 -22.14 -1.62
C SER A 98 -12.25 -23.39 -0.82
N ARG A 99 -13.53 -23.75 -0.74
CA ARG A 99 -14.01 -24.97 -0.13
C ARG A 99 -15.34 -25.37 -0.77
N ASP A 100 -15.45 -26.62 -1.22
CA ASP A 100 -16.65 -27.09 -1.95
C ASP A 100 -17.82 -27.42 -1.02
N ASP A 101 -17.53 -27.82 0.22
CA ASP A 101 -18.50 -28.28 1.21
C ASP A 101 -18.41 -27.51 2.55
N ALA A 102 -18.41 -26.21 2.50
CA ALA A 102 -18.38 -25.41 3.72
C ALA A 102 -19.65 -25.64 4.56
N LEU A 103 -19.45 -25.86 5.85
CA LEU A 103 -20.59 -25.95 6.78
C LEU A 103 -21.23 -24.55 6.95
N PRO A 104 -22.57 -24.49 7.12
CA PRO A 104 -23.22 -23.23 7.41
C PRO A 104 -22.78 -22.68 8.76
N GLY A 105 -22.61 -21.37 8.88
CA GLY A 105 -22.19 -20.70 10.11
C GLY A 105 -21.16 -19.60 9.88
N GLN A 106 -20.78 -18.95 10.96
CA GLN A 106 -19.76 -17.92 10.93
C GLN A 106 -18.37 -18.57 10.79
N GLN A 107 -17.62 -18.13 9.81
CA GLN A 107 -16.30 -18.62 9.50
C GLN A 107 -15.32 -17.47 9.33
N ALA A 108 -14.01 -17.76 9.45
CA ALA A 108 -12.97 -16.79 9.26
C ALA A 108 -11.77 -17.43 8.54
N VAL A 109 -11.14 -16.65 7.68
CA VAL A 109 -9.87 -16.98 7.04
C VAL A 109 -8.84 -15.91 7.37
N PHE A 110 -7.56 -16.28 7.41
CA PHE A 110 -6.48 -15.43 7.82
C PHE A 110 -5.37 -15.41 6.77
N LEU A 111 -4.80 -14.23 6.54
CA LEU A 111 -3.61 -14.04 5.73
C LEU A 111 -2.62 -13.18 6.51
N ARG A 112 -1.40 -13.67 6.66
CA ARG A 112 -0.30 -12.92 7.23
C ARG A 112 0.68 -12.53 6.14
N ASN A 113 0.99 -11.23 6.07
CA ASN A 113 2.00 -10.68 5.19
C ASN A 113 3.11 -10.04 6.02
N GLU A 114 4.34 -10.17 5.56
CA GLU A 114 5.49 -9.45 6.11
C GLU A 114 5.89 -8.37 5.12
N VAL A 115 5.95 -7.12 5.60
CA VAL A 115 6.26 -5.96 4.76
C VAL A 115 7.58 -5.36 5.22
N PHE A 116 8.50 -5.23 4.27
CA PHE A 116 9.83 -4.68 4.47
C PHE A 116 9.92 -3.33 3.73
N PHE A 117 10.42 -2.33 4.42
CA PHE A 117 10.74 -1.04 3.81
C PHE A 117 12.23 -0.97 3.56
N ARG A 118 12.61 -0.89 2.29
CA ARG A 118 14.00 -0.65 1.89
C ARG A 118 14.17 0.83 1.59
N GLU A 119 15.25 1.43 2.08
CA GLU A 119 15.69 2.76 1.67
C GLU A 119 16.22 2.72 0.22
N VAL A 120 15.35 2.51 -0.72
CA VAL A 120 15.66 2.66 -2.14
C VAL A 120 15.12 4.02 -2.56
N PRO A 121 15.87 4.84 -3.32
CA PRO A 121 15.30 6.05 -3.91
C PRO A 121 14.04 5.66 -4.66
N VAL A 122 12.89 6.17 -4.23
CA VAL A 122 11.59 5.85 -4.82
C VAL A 122 11.58 6.45 -6.23
N VAL A 123 12.12 5.72 -7.19
CA VAL A 123 11.90 6.02 -8.61
C VAL A 123 10.52 5.48 -8.94
N THR A 124 9.51 6.24 -8.58
CA THR A 124 8.13 5.91 -8.97
C THR A 124 8.01 6.21 -10.47
N GLN A 125 8.36 5.23 -11.30
CA GLN A 125 8.11 5.27 -12.75
C GLN A 125 6.65 4.93 -13.09
N GLU A 126 5.75 5.04 -12.12
CA GLU A 126 4.35 4.81 -12.39
C GLU A 126 3.84 5.96 -13.26
N LYS A 127 3.55 5.62 -14.52
CA LYS A 127 2.97 6.58 -15.46
C LYS A 127 1.64 7.09 -14.89
N PRO A 128 1.44 8.41 -14.79
CA PRO A 128 0.16 8.93 -14.34
C PRO A 128 -0.97 8.41 -15.23
N PRO A 129 -2.13 8.04 -14.66
CA PRO A 129 -3.30 7.72 -15.46
C PRO A 129 -3.70 8.95 -16.27
N LEU A 130 -4.25 8.73 -17.47
CA LEU A 130 -4.84 9.85 -18.21
C LEU A 130 -6.02 10.38 -17.40
N PRO A 131 -6.09 11.70 -17.14
CA PRO A 131 -7.25 12.29 -16.50
C PRO A 131 -8.48 12.03 -17.37
N ILE A 132 -9.49 11.37 -16.81
CA ILE A 132 -10.78 11.18 -17.47
C ILE A 132 -11.65 12.34 -17.04
N THR A 133 -11.95 13.25 -17.96
CA THR A 133 -12.84 14.37 -17.68
C THR A 133 -14.26 13.80 -17.41
N PRO A 134 -14.78 13.97 -16.20
CA PRO A 134 -16.10 13.45 -15.86
C PRO A 134 -17.21 14.27 -16.52
N GLU A 135 -18.32 13.63 -16.82
CA GLU A 135 -19.56 14.35 -17.14
C GLU A 135 -20.13 14.93 -15.84
N LEU A 136 -19.82 16.18 -15.56
CA LEU A 136 -20.32 16.87 -14.38
C LEU A 136 -21.67 17.53 -14.65
N ASN A 137 -22.48 17.63 -13.61
CA ASN A 137 -23.70 18.43 -13.67
C ASN A 137 -23.35 19.93 -13.66
N GLU A 138 -24.32 20.78 -13.98
CA GLU A 138 -24.10 22.24 -14.08
C GLU A 138 -23.52 22.84 -12.80
N VAL A 139 -23.92 22.37 -11.62
CA VAL A 139 -23.43 22.84 -10.32
C VAL A 139 -21.95 22.53 -10.15
N ALA A 140 -21.54 21.30 -10.43
CA ALA A 140 -20.15 20.90 -10.33
C ALA A 140 -19.27 21.65 -11.34
N THR A 141 -19.76 21.90 -12.53
CA THR A 141 -19.07 22.72 -13.55
C THR A 141 -18.88 24.16 -13.08
N GLN A 142 -19.90 24.77 -12.45
CA GLN A 142 -19.78 26.11 -11.92
C GLN A 142 -18.78 26.20 -10.77
N VAL A 143 -18.83 25.25 -9.83
CA VAL A 143 -17.88 25.16 -8.72
C VAL A 143 -16.45 25.05 -9.25
N GLN A 144 -16.22 24.19 -10.24
CA GLN A 144 -14.90 24.05 -10.85
C GLN A 144 -14.42 25.36 -11.48
N LYS A 145 -15.29 26.04 -12.23
CA LYS A 145 -14.95 27.32 -12.84
C LYS A 145 -14.54 28.36 -11.79
N ASP A 146 -15.26 28.43 -10.67
CA ASP A 146 -14.94 29.32 -9.57
C ASP A 146 -13.57 28.99 -8.94
N PHE A 147 -13.24 27.69 -8.83
CA PHE A 147 -11.92 27.25 -8.38
C PHE A 147 -10.81 27.60 -9.37
N SER A 148 -11.01 27.32 -10.65
CA SER A 148 -10.05 27.61 -11.71
C SER A 148 -9.76 29.10 -11.82
N ASP A 149 -10.79 29.95 -11.82
CA ASP A 149 -10.67 31.41 -11.87
C ASP A 149 -9.93 31.96 -10.64
N ALA A 150 -10.21 31.47 -9.46
CA ALA A 150 -9.53 31.84 -8.22
C ALA A 150 -8.05 31.41 -8.23
N ASN A 151 -7.74 30.27 -8.82
CA ASN A 151 -6.39 29.75 -8.93
C ASN A 151 -5.57 30.52 -9.96
N ALA A 152 -6.14 30.79 -11.13
CA ALA A 152 -5.51 31.59 -12.18
C ALA A 152 -5.11 32.99 -11.69
N LYS A 153 -5.96 33.62 -10.88
CA LYS A 153 -5.68 34.94 -10.26
C LYS A 153 -4.54 34.88 -9.23
N SER A 154 -4.34 33.77 -8.57
CA SER A 154 -3.33 33.62 -7.52
C SER A 154 -1.96 33.20 -8.06
N GLY A 155 -1.84 32.78 -9.34
CA GLY A 155 -0.61 32.21 -9.90
C GLY A 155 -0.15 30.96 -9.15
N ALA A 156 -1.09 30.28 -8.51
CA ALA A 156 -0.79 29.17 -7.62
C ALA A 156 -0.35 27.94 -8.43
N LYS A 157 0.73 27.30 -7.97
CA LYS A 157 1.19 26.03 -8.52
C LYS A 157 0.15 24.92 -8.27
N GLU A 158 0.16 23.86 -9.09
CA GLU A 158 -0.72 22.69 -8.99
C GLU A 158 -0.85 22.15 -7.55
N LYS A 159 0.26 22.08 -6.82
CA LYS A 159 0.27 21.67 -5.41
C LYS A 159 -0.68 22.50 -4.53
N ASN A 160 -0.75 23.81 -4.74
CA ASN A 160 -1.61 24.68 -3.95
C ASN A 160 -3.08 24.47 -4.29
N LEU A 161 -3.40 24.17 -5.55
CA LEU A 161 -4.74 23.81 -5.99
C LEU A 161 -5.20 22.51 -5.31
N VAL A 162 -4.37 21.47 -5.34
CA VAL A 162 -4.64 20.20 -4.66
C VAL A 162 -4.91 20.43 -3.18
N LEU A 163 -4.04 21.18 -2.49
CA LEU A 163 -4.21 21.48 -1.06
C LEU A 163 -5.47 22.29 -0.79
N LYS A 164 -5.85 23.20 -1.67
CA LYS A 164 -7.10 23.98 -1.56
C LYS A 164 -8.31 23.05 -1.67
N ILE A 165 -8.38 22.22 -2.70
CA ILE A 165 -9.46 21.24 -2.87
C ILE A 165 -9.59 20.35 -1.63
N LEU A 166 -8.47 19.80 -1.13
CA LEU A 166 -8.49 18.94 0.06
C LEU A 166 -8.95 19.69 1.33
N ARG A 167 -8.61 20.94 1.50
CA ARG A 167 -9.09 21.75 2.63
C ARG A 167 -10.58 22.00 2.55
N GLU A 168 -11.09 22.35 1.38
CA GLU A 168 -12.51 22.59 1.16
C GLU A 168 -13.34 21.31 1.35
N LEU A 169 -12.84 20.16 0.89
CA LEU A 169 -13.47 18.85 1.10
C LEU A 169 -13.54 18.45 2.58
N ASN A 170 -12.58 18.90 3.40
CA ASN A 170 -12.58 18.63 4.84
C ASN A 170 -13.34 19.71 5.64
N ASN A 171 -13.85 20.75 4.98
CA ASN A 171 -14.62 21.82 5.61
C ASN A 171 -16.12 21.62 5.33
N PRO A 172 -16.92 21.13 6.30
CA PRO A 172 -18.34 20.91 6.10
C PRO A 172 -19.15 22.20 5.85
N ALA A 173 -18.57 23.36 6.18
CA ALA A 173 -19.17 24.67 5.98
C ALA A 173 -18.64 25.37 4.71
N SER A 174 -18.00 24.63 3.79
CA SER A 174 -17.53 25.20 2.54
C SER A 174 -18.67 25.82 1.73
N GLU A 175 -18.55 27.09 1.40
CA GLU A 175 -19.52 27.80 0.55
C GLU A 175 -19.48 27.27 -0.89
N HIS A 176 -18.30 26.84 -1.35
CA HIS A 176 -18.09 26.40 -2.73
C HIS A 176 -18.45 24.92 -2.93
N LEU A 177 -17.97 24.03 -2.05
CA LEU A 177 -18.22 22.59 -2.19
C LEU A 177 -19.40 22.07 -1.37
N GLY A 178 -19.99 22.89 -0.50
CA GLY A 178 -21.04 22.45 0.43
C GLY A 178 -22.25 21.82 -0.26
N VAL A 179 -22.62 22.26 -1.46
CA VAL A 179 -23.71 21.68 -2.25
C VAL A 179 -23.34 20.26 -2.74
N LEU A 180 -22.12 20.11 -3.27
CA LEU A 180 -21.62 18.82 -3.79
C LEU A 180 -21.34 17.82 -2.65
N LEU A 181 -20.89 18.31 -1.49
CA LEU A 181 -20.62 17.50 -0.30
C LEU A 181 -21.88 16.96 0.37
N ARG A 182 -23.05 17.60 0.15
CA ARG A 182 -24.33 17.07 0.65
C ARG A 182 -24.68 15.72 0.01
N ASP A 183 -24.32 15.54 -1.24
CA ASP A 183 -24.56 14.31 -1.99
C ASP A 183 -23.47 13.29 -1.73
N ALA A 184 -22.23 13.74 -1.51
CA ALA A 184 -21.06 12.90 -1.23
C ALA A 184 -20.92 12.63 0.30
N ARG A 185 -21.75 11.72 0.82
CA ARG A 185 -21.78 11.43 2.27
C ARG A 185 -20.66 10.50 2.73
N ARG A 186 -20.17 9.64 1.85
CA ARG A 186 -19.11 8.68 2.16
C ARG A 186 -17.75 9.27 1.82
N ARG A 187 -16.73 8.88 2.57
CA ARG A 187 -15.35 9.33 2.30
C ARG A 187 -14.89 8.97 0.88
N SER A 188 -15.27 7.82 0.36
CA SER A 188 -14.98 7.43 -1.02
C SER A 188 -15.63 8.34 -2.07
N GLU A 189 -16.86 8.78 -1.83
CA GLU A 189 -17.57 9.71 -2.71
C GLU A 189 -16.91 11.11 -2.70
N GLN A 190 -16.47 11.57 -1.53
CA GLN A 190 -15.73 12.83 -1.40
C GLN A 190 -14.38 12.77 -2.13
N LEU A 191 -13.66 11.66 -2.04
CA LEU A 191 -12.41 11.46 -2.76
C LEU A 191 -12.63 11.34 -4.27
N GLN A 192 -13.74 10.70 -4.70
CA GLN A 192 -14.10 10.68 -6.12
C GLN A 192 -14.37 12.09 -6.64
N LEU A 193 -15.11 12.91 -5.91
CA LEU A 193 -15.32 14.31 -6.24
C LEU A 193 -13.99 15.08 -6.35
N ALA A 194 -13.03 14.82 -5.46
CA ALA A 194 -11.69 15.41 -5.57
C ALA A 194 -10.98 15.00 -6.86
N ILE A 195 -11.05 13.72 -7.23
CA ILE A 195 -10.46 13.18 -8.46
C ILE A 195 -11.07 13.87 -9.67
N ASP A 196 -12.40 14.01 -9.69
CA ASP A 196 -13.14 14.63 -10.79
C ASP A 196 -12.74 16.12 -10.96
N LEU A 197 -12.67 16.86 -9.87
CA LEU A 197 -12.21 18.27 -9.88
C LEU A 197 -10.75 18.41 -10.34
N LEU A 198 -9.87 17.52 -9.92
CA LEU A 198 -8.46 17.52 -10.35
C LEU A 198 -8.31 17.13 -11.82
N ALA A 199 -9.11 16.16 -12.30
CA ALA A 199 -9.10 15.73 -13.70
C ALA A 199 -9.48 16.86 -14.64
N MET A 200 -10.40 17.73 -14.25
CA MET A 200 -10.81 18.91 -15.03
C MET A 200 -9.69 19.96 -15.15
N GLU A 201 -8.80 20.02 -14.17
CA GLU A 201 -7.59 20.86 -14.20
C GLU A 201 -6.39 20.15 -14.87
N GLY A 202 -6.61 18.98 -15.45
CA GLY A 202 -5.57 18.18 -16.09
C GLY A 202 -4.64 17.46 -15.14
N ILE A 203 -4.92 17.49 -13.83
CA ILE A 203 -4.10 16.86 -12.79
C ILE A 203 -4.53 15.41 -12.62
N ALA A 204 -3.60 14.48 -12.87
CA ALA A 204 -3.86 13.07 -12.70
C ALA A 204 -3.98 12.70 -11.21
N ALA A 205 -5.06 12.01 -10.85
CA ALA A 205 -5.29 11.52 -9.51
C ALA A 205 -6.03 10.19 -9.53
N ARG A 206 -5.81 9.37 -8.50
CA ARG A 206 -6.61 8.16 -8.29
C ARG A 206 -6.87 7.90 -6.81
N MET A 207 -7.93 7.20 -6.54
CA MET A 207 -8.19 6.66 -5.21
C MET A 207 -7.30 5.43 -4.98
N VAL A 208 -6.65 5.39 -3.84
CA VAL A 208 -5.92 4.22 -3.37
C VAL A 208 -6.50 3.76 -2.03
N ARG A 209 -6.46 2.47 -1.80
CA ARG A 209 -6.89 1.87 -0.54
C ARG A 209 -5.67 1.30 0.16
N GLY A 210 -5.52 1.59 1.43
CA GLY A 210 -4.36 1.14 2.19
C GLY A 210 -4.64 1.05 3.68
N VAL A 211 -3.69 0.54 4.41
CA VAL A 211 -3.73 0.45 5.88
C VAL A 211 -2.59 1.30 6.42
N LEU A 212 -2.91 2.16 7.38
CA LEU A 212 -1.89 2.94 8.09
C LEU A 212 -1.16 2.01 9.05
N LEU A 213 0.15 1.86 8.86
CA LEU A 213 1.00 1.06 9.72
C LEU A 213 1.44 1.90 10.92
N GLU A 214 0.99 1.52 12.09
CA GLU A 214 1.36 2.12 13.38
C GLU A 214 1.62 1.02 14.40
N ASP A 215 2.63 1.24 15.25
CA ASP A 215 3.01 0.26 16.27
C ASP A 215 1.84 -0.10 17.20
N ARG A 216 1.71 -1.40 17.46
CA ARG A 216 0.81 -1.98 18.49
C ARG A 216 -0.67 -1.69 18.32
N GLN A 217 -1.14 -1.41 17.12
CA GLN A 217 -2.58 -1.24 16.92
C GLN A 217 -3.21 -2.45 16.24
N ASN A 218 -4.23 -3.01 16.89
CA ASN A 218 -5.08 -4.07 16.38
C ASN A 218 -6.37 -3.47 15.79
N ASN A 219 -7.01 -4.19 14.87
CA ASN A 219 -8.30 -3.83 14.24
C ASN A 219 -8.30 -2.53 13.45
N ARG A 220 -7.37 -2.40 12.51
CA ARG A 220 -7.35 -1.29 11.56
C ARG A 220 -8.25 -1.55 10.37
N SER A 221 -9.10 -0.58 10.08
CA SER A 221 -9.85 -0.55 8.82
C SER A 221 -8.98 0.01 7.71
N ALA A 222 -9.17 -0.49 6.49
CA ALA A 222 -8.54 0.11 5.32
C ALA A 222 -9.06 1.54 5.11
N LEU A 223 -8.13 2.45 4.85
CA LEU A 223 -8.41 3.85 4.58
C LEU A 223 -8.43 4.10 3.08
N PHE A 224 -9.32 4.98 2.65
CA PHE A 224 -9.27 5.52 1.30
C PHE A 224 -8.37 6.77 1.29
N MET A 225 -7.41 6.80 0.37
CA MET A 225 -6.45 7.89 0.21
C MET A 225 -6.46 8.37 -1.24
N LEU A 226 -6.06 9.61 -1.44
CA LEU A 226 -5.88 10.21 -2.77
C LEU A 226 -4.40 10.19 -3.12
N LYS A 227 -4.05 9.56 -4.24
CA LYS A 227 -2.73 9.67 -4.87
C LYS A 227 -2.82 10.65 -6.02
N VAL A 228 -1.95 11.65 -6.02
CA VAL A 228 -1.92 12.72 -7.04
C VAL A 228 -0.53 12.74 -7.67
N TRP A 229 -0.48 12.87 -8.99
CA TRP A 229 0.75 13.10 -9.75
C TRP A 229 0.87 14.58 -10.05
N LEU A 230 1.92 15.20 -9.54
CA LEU A 230 2.26 16.59 -9.81
C LEU A 230 3.44 16.65 -10.74
N ASP A 231 3.42 17.56 -11.70
CA ASP A 231 4.57 17.80 -12.53
C ASP A 231 5.74 18.27 -11.67
N SER A 232 6.85 17.55 -11.75
CA SER A 232 8.10 17.94 -11.07
C SER A 232 8.67 19.17 -11.77
N GLN A 233 8.52 20.33 -11.17
CA GLN A 233 9.26 21.54 -11.53
C GLN A 233 10.60 21.59 -10.83
#